data_0cfbe7749a81b3fc41b6eacc9ceadf6f
#
_entry.id   0cfbe7749a81b3fc41b6eacc9ceadf6f
#
_cell.length_a   1.000
_cell.length_b   1.000
_cell.length_c   1.000
_cell.angle_alpha   90.00
_cell.angle_beta   90.00
_cell.angle_gamma   90.00
#
_symmetry.space_group_name_H-M   'P 1'
#
loop_
_entity.id
_entity.type
_entity.pdbx_description
1 polymer ?
#
loop_
_entity_poly.entity_id
_entity_poly.type
_entity_poly.pdbx_seq_one_letter_code
_entity_poly.pdbx_strand_id
1 'polypeptide(L)'
;MIENENTWANAIQTNSQDQFHKKFDSALESLKNEFGKQYPLIIGGKEIFAEKTFDVRSPSDTRIILAKFPLATKEQTYLAINSAKQSFAKWSTTSYQSRAKTFREVADQFSEEKFTLAAIVSLENGKNRLEAMGELDETIDFLRFYADQLESHKGFVNVTKNANPNEK
;
A
#
# COMPACT_ATOMS: atom_id res chain seq x y z
N MET A 1 9.01 -18.49 8.37
CA MET A 1 7.60 -18.14 8.63
C MET A 1 7.60 -16.63 8.81
N ILE A 2 6.86 -15.90 8.01
CA ILE A 2 6.79 -14.42 8.11
C ILE A 2 5.83 -14.17 9.28
N GLU A 3 6.36 -13.71 10.41
CA GLU A 3 5.54 -13.35 11.56
C GLU A 3 5.04 -11.92 11.36
N ASN A 4 3.74 -11.78 11.20
CA ASN A 4 3.10 -10.48 11.17
C ASN A 4 2.79 -10.05 12.61
N GLU A 5 3.33 -8.93 13.02
CA GLU A 5 3.15 -8.38 14.35
C GLU A 5 1.80 -7.66 14.50
N ASN A 6 1.30 -7.57 15.74
CA ASN A 6 0.04 -6.89 16.06
C ASN A 6 -1.20 -7.45 15.35
N THR A 7 -1.25 -8.75 15.08
CA THR A 7 -2.47 -9.41 14.58
C THR A 7 -3.50 -9.61 15.70
N TRP A 8 -4.76 -9.81 15.33
CA TRP A 8 -5.79 -10.19 16.29
C TRP A 8 -5.49 -11.54 16.96
N ALA A 9 -4.97 -12.50 16.19
CA ALA A 9 -4.55 -13.79 16.73
C ALA A 9 -3.46 -13.65 17.80
N ASN A 10 -2.46 -12.79 17.53
CA ASN A 10 -1.42 -12.48 18.51
C ASN A 10 -2.00 -11.80 19.76
N ALA A 11 -2.94 -10.87 19.61
CA ALA A 11 -3.60 -10.20 20.74
C ALA A 11 -4.36 -11.20 21.63
N ILE A 12 -4.99 -12.21 21.05
CA ILE A 12 -5.64 -13.30 21.83
C ILE A 12 -4.59 -14.11 22.58
N GLN A 13 -3.52 -14.55 21.91
CA GLN A 13 -2.47 -15.38 22.53
C GLN A 13 -1.75 -14.66 23.68
N THR A 14 -1.56 -13.37 23.57
CA THR A 14 -0.87 -12.54 24.56
C THR A 14 -1.81 -11.88 25.57
N ASN A 15 -3.11 -12.15 25.49
CA ASN A 15 -4.15 -11.54 26.32
C ASN A 15 -4.13 -9.99 26.30
N SER A 16 -3.90 -9.41 25.09
CA SER A 16 -3.76 -7.96 24.88
C SER A 16 -4.88 -7.35 24.02
N GLN A 17 -6.07 -8.00 23.97
CA GLN A 17 -7.19 -7.55 23.12
C GLN A 17 -7.63 -6.12 23.44
N ASP A 18 -7.66 -5.73 24.71
CA ASP A 18 -8.01 -4.37 25.12
C ASP A 18 -7.03 -3.33 24.59
N GLN A 19 -5.73 -3.67 24.58
CA GLN A 19 -4.71 -2.78 24.02
C GLN A 19 -4.84 -2.67 22.50
N PHE A 20 -5.14 -3.77 21.81
CA PHE A 20 -5.42 -3.80 20.38
C PHE A 20 -6.59 -2.86 20.03
N HIS A 21 -7.70 -2.97 20.75
CA HIS A 21 -8.86 -2.11 20.56
C HIS A 21 -8.55 -0.64 20.83
N LYS A 22 -7.83 -0.32 21.91
CA LYS A 22 -7.41 1.06 22.23
C LYS A 22 -6.55 1.67 21.14
N LYS A 23 -5.59 0.92 20.56
CA LYS A 23 -4.77 1.40 19.44
C LYS A 23 -5.61 1.73 18.22
N PHE A 24 -6.58 0.86 17.88
CA PHE A 24 -7.48 1.10 16.76
C PHE A 24 -8.38 2.32 16.99
N ASP A 25 -8.97 2.45 18.20
CA ASP A 25 -9.81 3.59 18.56
C ASP A 25 -9.00 4.92 18.51
N SER A 26 -7.75 4.90 19.00
CA SER A 26 -6.86 6.06 18.93
C SER A 26 -6.55 6.47 17.48
N ALA A 27 -6.35 5.48 16.58
CA ALA A 27 -6.16 5.74 15.16
C ALA A 27 -7.40 6.38 14.52
N LEU A 28 -8.60 5.85 14.82
CA LEU A 28 -9.87 6.44 14.35
C LEU A 28 -10.04 7.89 14.81
N GLU A 29 -9.77 8.19 16.09
CA GLU A 29 -9.87 9.56 16.62
C GLU A 29 -8.88 10.52 15.95
N SER A 30 -7.64 10.06 15.72
CA SER A 30 -6.63 10.87 15.03
C SER A 30 -7.05 11.22 13.60
N LEU A 31 -7.66 10.26 12.88
CA LEU A 31 -8.11 10.46 11.50
C LEU A 31 -9.24 11.48 11.36
N LYS A 32 -10.04 11.71 12.41
CA LYS A 32 -11.09 12.73 12.37
C LYS A 32 -10.57 14.15 12.10
N ASN A 33 -9.33 14.43 12.50
CA ASN A 33 -8.68 15.71 12.23
C ASN A 33 -8.26 15.89 10.76
N GLU A 34 -8.23 14.79 9.99
CA GLU A 34 -7.88 14.78 8.57
C GLU A 34 -9.11 14.82 7.64
N PHE A 35 -10.33 14.70 8.21
CA PHE A 35 -11.55 14.64 7.42
C PHE A 35 -11.75 15.90 6.56
N GLY A 36 -12.13 15.68 5.30
CA GLY A 36 -12.35 16.73 4.31
C GLY A 36 -11.08 17.36 3.75
N LYS A 37 -9.91 16.92 4.16
CA LYS A 37 -8.62 17.37 3.62
C LYS A 37 -8.50 17.07 2.14
N GLN A 38 -7.91 17.98 1.40
CA GLN A 38 -7.61 17.77 -0.01
C GLN A 38 -6.19 17.19 -0.17
N TYR A 39 -6.12 16.11 -0.94
CA TYR A 39 -4.87 15.45 -1.30
C TYR A 39 -4.48 15.76 -2.74
N PRO A 40 -3.19 15.82 -3.07
CA PRO A 40 -2.72 16.07 -4.43
C PRO A 40 -2.69 14.80 -5.29
N LEU A 41 -2.58 14.96 -6.61
CA LEU A 41 -2.00 13.94 -7.48
C LEU A 41 -0.49 13.87 -7.23
N ILE A 42 0.09 12.68 -7.24
CA ILE A 42 1.54 12.50 -7.19
C ILE A 42 2.02 12.01 -8.56
N ILE A 43 2.69 12.89 -9.30
CA ILE A 43 3.22 12.59 -10.64
C ILE A 43 4.71 12.90 -10.69
N GLY A 44 5.52 11.88 -10.93
CA GLY A 44 6.98 12.03 -10.97
C GLY A 44 7.56 12.55 -9.65
N GLY A 45 6.98 12.19 -8.52
CA GLY A 45 7.39 12.62 -7.18
C GLY A 45 6.98 14.06 -6.82
N LYS A 46 6.15 14.72 -7.66
CA LYS A 46 5.66 16.09 -7.43
C LYS A 46 4.19 16.07 -7.06
N GLU A 47 3.81 16.90 -6.11
CA GLU A 47 2.41 17.16 -5.75
C GLU A 47 1.77 18.12 -6.75
N ILE A 48 0.60 17.74 -7.27
CA ILE A 48 -0.17 18.54 -8.22
C ILE A 48 -1.62 18.61 -7.73
N PHE A 49 -2.05 19.80 -7.35
CA PHE A 49 -3.44 20.07 -7.01
C PHE A 49 -4.24 20.42 -8.27
N ALA A 50 -5.49 20.00 -8.32
CA ALA A 50 -6.41 20.32 -9.40
C ALA A 50 -7.56 21.20 -8.88
N GLU A 51 -8.11 22.03 -9.77
CA GLU A 51 -9.27 22.89 -9.45
C GLU A 51 -10.53 22.05 -9.16
N LYS A 52 -10.69 20.94 -9.87
CA LYS A 52 -11.84 20.04 -9.70
C LYS A 52 -11.45 18.86 -8.83
N THR A 53 -12.25 18.59 -7.84
CA THR A 53 -12.09 17.45 -6.92
C THR A 53 -13.38 16.64 -6.82
N PHE A 54 -13.25 15.42 -6.30
CA PHE A 54 -14.39 14.63 -5.84
C PHE A 54 -14.23 14.26 -4.37
N ASP A 55 -15.36 14.10 -3.69
CA ASP A 55 -15.38 13.71 -2.28
C ASP A 55 -15.36 12.19 -2.16
N VAL A 56 -14.49 11.67 -1.29
CA VAL A 56 -14.60 10.31 -0.76
C VAL A 56 -15.39 10.37 0.53
N ARG A 57 -16.49 9.63 0.60
CA ARG A 57 -17.42 9.63 1.73
C ARG A 57 -17.44 8.27 2.40
N SER A 58 -17.64 8.27 3.72
CA SER A 58 -17.82 7.01 4.45
C SER A 58 -19.12 6.32 4.01
N PRO A 59 -19.09 5.02 3.66
CA PRO A 59 -20.31 4.27 3.36
C PRO A 59 -21.20 4.06 4.59
N SER A 60 -20.63 4.11 5.78
CA SER A 60 -21.38 3.97 7.03
C SER A 60 -22.15 5.24 7.41
N ASP A 61 -21.65 6.42 7.01
CA ASP A 61 -22.33 7.70 7.16
C ASP A 61 -21.90 8.64 6.02
N THR A 62 -22.72 8.72 4.99
CA THR A 62 -22.42 9.50 3.77
C THR A 62 -22.37 11.01 3.98
N ARG A 63 -22.71 11.51 5.17
CA ARG A 63 -22.52 12.93 5.56
C ARG A 63 -21.06 13.22 5.85
N ILE A 64 -20.25 12.20 6.19
CA ILE A 64 -18.83 12.34 6.50
C ILE A 64 -18.04 12.31 5.20
N ILE A 65 -17.36 13.42 4.91
CA ILE A 65 -16.36 13.52 3.84
C ILE A 65 -15.02 13.12 4.43
N LEU A 66 -14.50 11.98 4.06
CA LEU A 66 -13.20 11.48 4.54
C LEU A 66 -12.06 12.26 3.91
N ALA A 67 -12.11 12.48 2.61
CA ALA A 67 -11.05 13.17 1.86
C ALA A 67 -11.61 13.77 0.56
N LYS A 68 -10.83 14.68 -0.05
CA LYS A 68 -11.07 15.22 -1.40
C LYS A 68 -9.89 14.90 -2.28
N PHE A 69 -10.16 14.28 -3.43
CA PHE A 69 -9.14 13.93 -4.41
C PHE A 69 -9.33 14.68 -5.72
N PRO A 70 -8.24 15.00 -6.43
CA PRO A 70 -8.31 15.72 -7.69
C PRO A 70 -8.94 14.87 -8.80
N LEU A 71 -9.78 15.49 -9.63
CA LEU A 71 -10.15 14.95 -10.93
C LEU A 71 -9.04 15.27 -11.91
N ALA A 72 -8.21 14.28 -12.23
CA ALA A 72 -7.10 14.45 -13.17
C ALA A 72 -7.61 14.85 -14.56
N THR A 73 -6.96 15.84 -15.19
CA THR A 73 -7.20 16.17 -16.59
C THR A 73 -6.53 15.14 -17.51
N LYS A 74 -6.91 15.18 -18.79
CA LYS A 74 -6.28 14.35 -19.82
C LYS A 74 -4.77 14.61 -19.92
N GLU A 75 -4.36 15.86 -19.82
CA GLU A 75 -2.96 16.29 -19.86
C GLU A 75 -2.19 15.75 -18.65
N GLN A 76 -2.76 15.82 -17.45
CA GLN A 76 -2.17 15.25 -16.23
C GLN A 76 -2.05 13.72 -16.33
N THR A 77 -3.03 13.06 -16.93
CA THR A 77 -2.96 11.60 -17.17
C THR A 77 -1.81 11.26 -18.13
N TYR A 78 -1.66 11.99 -19.24
CA TYR A 78 -0.51 11.81 -20.14
C TYR A 78 0.84 12.10 -19.46
N LEU A 79 0.88 13.12 -18.61
CA LEU A 79 2.08 13.44 -17.83
C LEU A 79 2.47 12.27 -16.92
N ALA A 80 1.50 11.65 -16.22
CA ALA A 80 1.73 10.49 -15.38
C ALA A 80 2.26 9.28 -16.18
N ILE A 81 1.64 8.98 -17.34
CA ILE A 81 2.07 7.90 -18.23
C ILE A 81 3.51 8.15 -18.72
N ASN A 82 3.83 9.37 -19.14
CA ASN A 82 5.17 9.71 -19.62
C ASN A 82 6.21 9.62 -18.51
N SER A 83 5.87 10.07 -17.29
CA SER A 83 6.74 9.92 -16.12
C SER A 83 7.03 8.45 -15.81
N ALA A 84 6.02 7.58 -15.86
CA ALA A 84 6.19 6.15 -15.67
C ALA A 84 7.09 5.53 -16.75
N LYS A 85 6.89 5.88 -18.03
CA LYS A 85 7.74 5.41 -19.14
C LYS A 85 9.21 5.82 -18.97
N GLN A 86 9.47 7.06 -18.57
CA GLN A 86 10.82 7.53 -18.32
C GLN A 86 11.50 6.80 -17.15
N SER A 87 10.75 6.54 -16.08
CA SER A 87 11.24 5.80 -14.92
C SER A 87 11.53 4.34 -15.24
N PHE A 88 10.82 3.75 -16.20
CA PHE A 88 10.98 2.35 -16.59
C PHE A 88 12.41 2.01 -17.04
N ALA A 89 13.09 2.90 -17.75
CA ALA A 89 14.46 2.66 -18.23
C ALA A 89 15.43 2.32 -17.07
N LYS A 90 15.32 3.03 -15.96
CA LYS A 90 16.10 2.76 -14.74
C LYS A 90 15.55 1.56 -13.96
N TRP A 91 14.23 1.50 -13.78
CA TRP A 91 13.60 0.45 -12.98
C TRP A 91 13.80 -0.95 -13.58
N SER A 92 13.70 -1.08 -14.91
CA SER A 92 13.87 -2.35 -15.63
C SER A 92 15.28 -2.95 -15.46
N THR A 93 16.29 -2.12 -15.24
CA THR A 93 17.69 -2.53 -15.03
C THR A 93 18.05 -2.67 -13.53
N THR A 94 17.15 -2.31 -12.63
CA THR A 94 17.36 -2.47 -11.19
C THR A 94 17.41 -3.96 -10.82
N SER A 95 18.41 -4.36 -10.03
CA SER A 95 18.56 -5.74 -9.61
C SER A 95 17.33 -6.27 -8.87
N TYR A 96 17.06 -7.57 -8.99
CA TYR A 96 15.93 -8.17 -8.28
C TYR A 96 16.07 -8.06 -6.75
N GLN A 97 17.31 -8.10 -6.22
CA GLN A 97 17.57 -7.90 -4.79
C GLN A 97 17.17 -6.49 -4.34
N SER A 98 17.53 -5.46 -5.12
CA SER A 98 17.13 -4.08 -4.79
C SER A 98 15.62 -3.89 -4.85
N ARG A 99 14.94 -4.53 -5.81
CA ARG A 99 13.47 -4.49 -5.89
C ARG A 99 12.82 -5.21 -4.71
N ALA A 100 13.32 -6.40 -4.34
CA ALA A 100 12.85 -7.14 -3.16
C ALA A 100 13.05 -6.34 -1.86
N LYS A 101 14.21 -5.69 -1.72
CA LYS A 101 14.48 -4.80 -0.58
C LYS A 101 13.44 -3.68 -0.47
N THR A 102 13.12 -2.99 -1.58
CA THR A 102 12.09 -1.94 -1.59
C THR A 102 10.72 -2.47 -1.11
N PHE A 103 10.32 -3.67 -1.52
CA PHE A 103 9.07 -4.28 -1.07
C PHE A 103 9.06 -4.56 0.43
N ARG A 104 10.19 -5.01 1.01
CA ARG A 104 10.31 -5.22 2.46
C ARG A 104 10.26 -3.90 3.22
N GLU A 105 10.97 -2.87 2.74
CA GLU A 105 10.92 -1.53 3.35
C GLU A 105 9.50 -0.95 3.37
N VAL A 106 8.72 -1.16 2.31
CA VAL A 106 7.30 -0.77 2.27
C VAL A 106 6.47 -1.62 3.25
N ALA A 107 6.71 -2.94 3.33
CA ALA A 107 6.03 -3.81 4.27
C ALA A 107 6.27 -3.41 5.73
N ASP A 108 7.51 -3.00 6.05
CA ASP A 108 7.86 -2.53 7.39
C ASP A 108 7.15 -1.21 7.73
N GLN A 109 7.08 -0.25 6.80
CA GLN A 109 6.30 0.98 6.96
C GLN A 109 4.80 0.69 7.16
N PHE A 110 4.23 -0.25 6.40
CA PHE A 110 2.84 -0.67 6.58
C PHE A 110 2.61 -1.32 7.94
N SER A 111 3.59 -2.07 8.46
CA SER A 111 3.51 -2.68 9.79
C SER A 111 3.55 -1.62 10.90
N GLU A 112 4.36 -0.58 10.78
CA GLU A 112 4.44 0.53 11.72
C GLU A 112 3.13 1.33 11.76
N GLU A 113 2.54 1.63 10.59
CA GLU A 113 1.32 2.43 10.44
C GLU A 113 0.03 1.59 10.41
N LYS A 114 0.11 0.32 10.75
CA LYS A 114 -0.96 -0.67 10.53
C LYS A 114 -2.31 -0.25 11.08
N PHE A 115 -2.38 0.26 12.31
CA PHE A 115 -3.63 0.67 12.93
C PHE A 115 -4.25 1.88 12.22
N THR A 116 -3.43 2.84 11.81
CA THR A 116 -3.88 4.02 11.05
C THR A 116 -4.42 3.60 9.68
N LEU A 117 -3.68 2.77 8.96
CA LEU A 117 -4.09 2.27 7.64
C LEU A 117 -5.35 1.41 7.72
N ALA A 118 -5.46 0.52 8.72
CA ALA A 118 -6.66 -0.29 8.92
C ALA A 118 -7.88 0.57 9.30
N ALA A 119 -7.69 1.64 10.08
CA ALA A 119 -8.76 2.57 10.39
C ALA A 119 -9.25 3.32 9.12
N ILE A 120 -8.35 3.68 8.20
CA ILE A 120 -8.70 4.24 6.88
C ILE A 120 -9.52 3.23 6.08
N VAL A 121 -9.08 1.97 5.99
CA VAL A 121 -9.80 0.90 5.29
C VAL A 121 -11.21 0.71 5.88
N SER A 122 -11.34 0.72 7.21
CA SER A 122 -12.64 0.62 7.90
C SER A 122 -13.56 1.78 7.53
N LEU A 123 -13.05 3.01 7.52
CA LEU A 123 -13.82 4.21 7.19
C LEU A 123 -14.23 4.28 5.72
N GLU A 124 -13.34 3.87 4.80
CA GLU A 124 -13.57 3.95 3.35
C GLU A 124 -14.44 2.83 2.80
N ASN A 125 -14.30 1.62 3.34
CA ASN A 125 -14.97 0.41 2.83
C ASN A 125 -16.14 -0.04 3.71
N GLY A 126 -16.29 0.52 4.91
CA GLY A 126 -17.31 0.10 5.87
C GLY A 126 -17.01 -1.25 6.52
N LYS A 127 -15.77 -1.74 6.45
CA LYS A 127 -15.34 -2.99 7.10
C LYS A 127 -15.28 -2.82 8.62
N ASN A 128 -15.59 -3.90 9.35
CA ASN A 128 -15.33 -3.90 10.77
C ASN A 128 -13.81 -3.92 11.06
N ARG A 129 -13.42 -3.59 12.31
CA ARG A 129 -12.00 -3.44 12.66
C ARG A 129 -11.16 -4.70 12.45
N LEU A 130 -11.72 -5.89 12.68
CA LEU A 130 -10.96 -7.14 12.53
C LEU A 130 -10.72 -7.45 11.06
N GLU A 131 -11.72 -7.25 10.21
CA GLU A 131 -11.57 -7.40 8.76
C GLU A 131 -10.58 -6.39 8.20
N ALA A 132 -10.69 -5.11 8.61
CA ALA A 132 -9.76 -4.07 8.16
C ALA A 132 -8.31 -4.36 8.59
N MET A 133 -8.10 -4.86 9.81
CA MET A 133 -6.76 -5.29 10.26
C MET A 133 -6.26 -6.50 9.47
N GLY A 134 -7.14 -7.45 9.16
CA GLY A 134 -6.80 -8.62 8.33
C GLY A 134 -6.34 -8.24 6.91
N GLU A 135 -6.97 -7.23 6.28
CA GLU A 135 -6.54 -6.69 4.97
C GLU A 135 -5.11 -6.15 5.02
N LEU A 136 -4.75 -5.46 6.11
CA LEU A 136 -3.39 -4.95 6.30
C LEU A 136 -2.41 -6.09 6.59
N ASP A 137 -2.80 -7.09 7.37
CA ASP A 137 -2.00 -8.29 7.62
C ASP A 137 -1.67 -8.99 6.29
N GLU A 138 -2.67 -9.23 5.47
CA GLU A 138 -2.52 -9.86 4.16
C GLU A 138 -1.66 -9.02 3.21
N THR A 139 -1.85 -7.70 3.19
CA THR A 139 -1.05 -6.79 2.36
C THR A 139 0.44 -6.85 2.73
N ILE A 140 0.77 -6.81 4.03
CA ILE A 140 2.13 -6.92 4.54
C ILE A 140 2.73 -8.27 4.18
N ASP A 141 1.96 -9.35 4.37
CA ASP A 141 2.39 -10.71 4.05
C ASP A 141 2.66 -10.88 2.55
N PHE A 142 1.82 -10.35 1.68
CA PHE A 142 2.06 -10.39 0.23
C PHE A 142 3.32 -9.63 -0.17
N LEU A 143 3.55 -8.44 0.36
CA LEU A 143 4.78 -7.69 0.08
C LEU A 143 6.03 -8.49 0.46
N ARG A 144 6.05 -9.09 1.64
CA ARG A 144 7.16 -9.92 2.12
C ARG A 144 7.29 -11.22 1.32
N PHE A 145 6.17 -11.91 1.08
CA PHE A 145 6.14 -13.16 0.33
C PHE A 145 6.68 -12.99 -1.09
N TYR A 146 6.20 -11.98 -1.83
CA TYR A 146 6.68 -11.76 -3.20
C TYR A 146 8.12 -11.26 -3.26
N ALA A 147 8.60 -10.54 -2.25
CA ALA A 147 10.02 -10.22 -2.13
C ALA A 147 10.87 -11.50 -1.97
N ASP A 148 10.42 -12.43 -1.11
CA ASP A 148 11.09 -13.71 -0.90
C ASP A 148 11.04 -14.62 -2.15
N GLN A 149 9.91 -14.65 -2.85
CA GLN A 149 9.78 -15.38 -4.11
C GLN A 149 10.72 -14.82 -5.19
N LEU A 150 10.82 -13.50 -5.30
CA LEU A 150 11.69 -12.84 -6.25
C LEU A 150 13.18 -13.18 -6.00
N GLU A 151 13.61 -13.27 -4.75
CA GLU A 151 14.97 -13.60 -4.37
C GLU A 151 15.26 -15.11 -4.51
N SER A 152 14.39 -15.98 -4.00
CA SER A 152 14.56 -17.42 -4.04
C SER A 152 14.63 -17.96 -5.48
N HIS A 153 13.89 -17.34 -6.40
CA HIS A 153 13.90 -17.65 -7.82
C HIS A 153 14.88 -16.81 -8.65
N LYS A 154 15.79 -16.06 -7.99
CA LYS A 154 16.82 -15.25 -8.66
C LYS A 154 16.25 -14.32 -9.73
N GLY A 155 15.14 -13.65 -9.41
CA GLY A 155 14.46 -12.72 -10.30
C GLY A 155 13.64 -13.38 -11.41
N PHE A 156 13.36 -14.67 -11.31
CA PHE A 156 12.67 -15.48 -12.34
C PHE A 156 13.37 -15.46 -13.70
N VAL A 157 14.69 -15.22 -13.72
CA VAL A 157 15.48 -15.29 -14.95
C VAL A 157 15.88 -16.74 -15.21
N ASN A 158 15.17 -17.36 -16.13
CA ASN A 158 15.52 -18.69 -16.63
C ASN A 158 16.40 -18.55 -17.87
N VAL A 159 17.67 -18.92 -17.75
CA VAL A 159 18.55 -19.06 -18.92
C VAL A 159 18.21 -20.38 -19.58
N THR A 160 17.47 -20.35 -20.69
CA THR A 160 17.27 -21.53 -21.54
C THR A 160 18.61 -21.88 -22.17
N LYS A 161 19.06 -23.14 -21.97
CA LYS A 161 20.17 -23.65 -22.75
C LYS A 161 19.68 -23.87 -24.18
N ASN A 162 20.16 -23.06 -25.12
CA ASN A 162 19.87 -23.30 -26.52
C ASN A 162 20.45 -24.67 -26.91
N ALA A 163 19.63 -25.50 -27.50
CA ALA A 163 20.04 -26.79 -28.04
C ALA A 163 21.00 -26.60 -29.24
N ASN A 164 20.95 -25.44 -29.85
CA ASN A 164 21.81 -25.03 -30.97
C ASN A 164 22.74 -23.87 -30.53
N PRO A 165 24.08 -24.08 -30.46
CA PRO A 165 25.02 -23.04 -30.05
C PRO A 165 25.07 -21.82 -30.99
N ASN A 166 24.47 -21.89 -32.18
CA ASN A 166 24.41 -20.81 -33.16
C ASN A 166 23.12 -19.96 -33.07
N GLU A 167 22.15 -20.29 -32.19
CA GLU A 167 20.98 -19.47 -31.89
C GLU A 167 21.30 -18.54 -30.74
N LYS A 168 21.29 -17.22 -31.03
CA LYS A 168 21.44 -16.16 -30.03
C LYS A 168 20.09 -15.66 -29.61
#